data_ed60f3cc94e7c2b3fa360e896867b824
#
_entry.id   ed60f3cc94e7c2b3fa360e896867b824
#
_cell.length_a   1.000
_cell.length_b   1.000
_cell.length_c   1.000
_cell.angle_alpha   90.00
_cell.angle_beta   90.00
_cell.angle_gamma   90.00
#
_symmetry.space_group_name_H-M   'P 1'
#
loop_
_entity.id
_entity.type
_entity.pdbx_description
1 polymer ?
#
loop_
_entity_poly.entity_id
_entity_poly.type
_entity_poly.pdbx_seq_one_letter_code
_entity_poly.pdbx_strand_id
1 'polypeptide(L)'
;MSQACDLVEGKDLGHGQRLTVLALAFARASGSFEMGEKAELAVSAMMHDLGLASVIHQVHQLTGLRSRELMARYPAVSDGLFGLGPTEGAAELRALLARHADHGARTLQALGYGDVVAGTVASHHLDASCETWSLASQVVALADLLETGTYPLDTAEARRAHGVDLLQDIEQSRFDPELMEAVRPLLETTELWEEVFFFDDLGAELDLIFETTYGQWIEFEGLEAHLRVLAQAVDAQTPFASGHTFEVSRLSRRIGERIGLEPEDLNRLHLASLLHGVGRLGLPIQLLEKGGGLTEDEFCLLHTYPNITRDALAPLADLRDLVEEASTHREKLDGSGYPEARSGDGIPIIGRILSAADTFIALISDRPYRPAYARSRALAIVQAESARLFDGLVTDALESVYREGL
;
A
#
# COMPACT_ATOMS: atom_id res chain seq x y z
N MET A 1 -3.48 2.67 -4.95
CA MET A 1 -2.42 1.64 -4.83
C MET A 1 -1.08 2.26 -4.50
N SER A 2 -0.61 3.29 -5.21
CA SER A 2 0.66 3.98 -4.90
C SER A 2 0.75 4.40 -3.42
N GLN A 3 -0.21 5.12 -2.89
CA GLN A 3 -0.21 5.52 -1.48
C GLN A 3 -0.22 4.33 -0.49
N ALA A 4 -0.76 3.18 -0.88
CA ALA A 4 -0.65 1.98 -0.07
C ALA A 4 0.76 1.40 -0.08
N CYS A 5 1.50 1.53 -1.19
CA CYS A 5 2.92 1.20 -1.24
C CYS A 5 3.73 2.13 -0.32
N ASP A 6 3.48 3.45 -0.38
CA ASP A 6 4.12 4.43 0.52
C ASP A 6 3.94 4.05 2.01
N LEU A 7 2.73 3.58 2.40
CA LEU A 7 2.47 3.12 3.76
C LEU A 7 3.29 1.88 4.13
N VAL A 8 3.42 0.91 3.22
CA VAL A 8 4.24 -0.30 3.45
C VAL A 8 5.70 0.07 3.68
N GLU A 9 6.19 1.03 2.92
CA GLU A 9 7.55 1.55 3.04
C GLU A 9 7.79 2.38 4.31
N GLY A 10 6.71 2.81 4.97
CA GLY A 10 6.79 3.71 6.13
C GLY A 10 7.17 5.13 5.73
N LYS A 11 6.97 5.50 4.48
CA LYS A 11 7.12 6.86 3.94
C LYS A 11 5.84 7.66 4.16
N ASP A 12 5.93 8.98 4.07
CA ASP A 12 4.74 9.82 4.04
C ASP A 12 4.02 9.62 2.70
N LEU A 13 2.71 9.72 2.71
CA LEU A 13 1.91 9.61 1.49
C LEU A 13 2.44 10.58 0.42
N GLY A 14 2.59 10.09 -0.80
CA GLY A 14 3.09 10.87 -1.94
C GLY A 14 4.48 10.50 -2.45
N HIS A 15 5.17 9.50 -1.86
CA HIS A 15 6.45 9.01 -2.40
C HIS A 15 6.31 8.61 -3.88
N GLY A 16 5.40 7.71 -4.21
CA GLY A 16 5.17 7.29 -5.59
C GLY A 16 4.79 8.44 -6.52
N GLN A 17 4.10 9.47 -5.99
CA GLN A 17 3.77 10.68 -6.76
C GLN A 17 5.02 11.52 -7.02
N ARG A 18 5.85 11.80 -6.01
CA ARG A 18 7.11 12.55 -6.17
C ARG A 18 8.09 11.84 -7.10
N LEU A 19 8.19 10.52 -6.98
CA LEU A 19 8.98 9.69 -7.88
C LEU A 19 8.47 9.80 -9.32
N THR A 20 7.14 9.82 -9.51
CA THR A 20 6.53 9.99 -10.85
C THR A 20 6.86 11.34 -11.44
N VAL A 21 6.84 12.43 -10.65
CA VAL A 21 7.28 13.77 -11.12
C VAL A 21 8.72 13.72 -11.64
N LEU A 22 9.63 13.12 -10.87
CA LEU A 22 11.03 12.94 -11.30
C LEU A 22 11.11 12.10 -12.58
N ALA A 23 10.44 10.96 -12.63
CA ALA A 23 10.48 10.07 -13.80
C ALA A 23 9.97 10.76 -15.07
N LEU A 24 8.86 11.51 -14.99
CA LEU A 24 8.32 12.27 -16.11
C LEU A 24 9.23 13.42 -16.51
N ALA A 25 9.85 14.12 -15.56
CA ALA A 25 10.83 15.16 -15.84
C ALA A 25 12.05 14.59 -16.59
N PHE A 26 12.56 13.43 -16.17
CA PHE A 26 13.68 12.75 -16.83
C PHE A 26 13.30 12.26 -18.23
N ALA A 27 12.08 11.73 -18.39
CA ALA A 27 11.56 11.34 -19.70
C ALA A 27 11.38 12.53 -20.66
N ARG A 28 10.98 13.70 -20.14
CA ARG A 28 10.91 14.95 -20.93
C ARG A 28 12.31 15.41 -21.38
N ALA A 29 13.28 15.39 -20.47
CA ALA A 29 14.63 15.85 -20.75
C ALA A 29 15.38 14.96 -21.74
N SER A 30 15.25 13.64 -21.61
CA SER A 30 15.88 12.70 -22.53
C SER A 30 15.30 12.78 -23.95
N GLY A 31 14.05 13.24 -24.09
CA GLY A 31 13.35 13.29 -25.38
C GLY A 31 13.08 11.90 -25.99
N SER A 32 13.32 10.82 -25.25
CA SER A 32 13.32 9.43 -25.74
C SER A 32 11.97 8.73 -25.57
N PHE A 33 10.95 9.40 -25.00
CA PHE A 33 9.64 8.80 -24.68
C PHE A 33 8.51 9.50 -25.42
N GLU A 34 7.69 8.73 -26.12
CA GLU A 34 6.42 9.20 -26.66
C GLU A 34 5.33 9.28 -25.57
N MET A 35 4.15 9.84 -25.90
CA MET A 35 3.09 10.05 -24.92
C MET A 35 2.60 8.72 -24.28
N GLY A 36 2.44 7.67 -25.09
CA GLY A 36 2.07 6.35 -24.57
C GLY A 36 3.10 5.74 -23.64
N GLU A 37 4.38 5.87 -23.98
CA GLU A 37 5.48 5.39 -23.16
C GLU A 37 5.61 6.18 -21.85
N LYS A 38 5.27 7.48 -21.84
CA LYS A 38 5.19 8.28 -20.60
C LYS A 38 4.06 7.81 -19.68
N ALA A 39 2.94 7.35 -20.23
CA ALA A 39 1.86 6.77 -19.44
C ALA A 39 2.30 5.45 -18.77
N GLU A 40 2.94 4.57 -19.54
CA GLU A 40 3.49 3.33 -19.00
C GLU A 40 4.58 3.58 -17.95
N LEU A 41 5.43 4.59 -18.18
CA LEU A 41 6.45 5.02 -17.23
C LEU A 41 5.83 5.57 -15.94
N ALA A 42 4.79 6.42 -16.04
CA ALA A 42 4.10 6.97 -14.87
C ALA A 42 3.46 5.88 -14.02
N VAL A 43 2.78 4.90 -14.64
CA VAL A 43 2.24 3.72 -13.93
C VAL A 43 3.36 2.93 -13.27
N SER A 44 4.45 2.67 -14.00
CA SER A 44 5.59 1.92 -13.47
C SER A 44 6.22 2.63 -12.26
N ALA A 45 6.39 3.95 -12.34
CA ALA A 45 6.92 4.78 -11.27
C ALA A 45 6.02 4.75 -10.03
N MET A 46 4.70 4.91 -10.20
CA MET A 46 3.74 4.87 -9.10
C MET A 46 3.59 3.49 -8.44
N MET A 47 3.90 2.41 -9.16
CA MET A 47 3.63 1.04 -8.73
C MET A 47 4.90 0.20 -8.56
N HIS A 48 6.09 0.81 -8.63
CA HIS A 48 7.36 0.07 -8.62
C HIS A 48 7.51 -0.84 -7.39
N ASP A 49 7.04 -0.40 -6.23
CA ASP A 49 7.10 -1.12 -4.96
C ASP A 49 5.83 -1.92 -4.60
N LEU A 50 4.92 -2.14 -5.58
CA LEU A 50 3.67 -2.87 -5.34
C LEU A 50 3.88 -4.25 -4.70
N GLY A 51 4.99 -4.91 -4.97
CA GLY A 51 5.34 -6.21 -4.40
C GLY A 51 5.96 -6.16 -3.01
N LEU A 52 6.33 -4.99 -2.48
CA LEU A 52 7.12 -4.84 -1.25
C LEU A 52 6.41 -5.43 -0.03
N ALA A 53 5.08 -5.29 0.07
CA ALA A 53 4.29 -5.87 1.15
C ALA A 53 4.52 -7.38 1.31
N SER A 54 4.82 -8.10 0.23
CA SER A 54 5.06 -9.55 0.25
C SER A 54 6.37 -9.97 0.90
N VAL A 55 7.34 -9.07 1.04
CA VAL A 55 8.68 -9.34 1.55
C VAL A 55 9.07 -8.49 2.76
N ILE A 56 8.33 -7.42 3.06
CA ILE A 56 8.70 -6.43 4.07
C ILE A 56 8.94 -7.04 5.46
N HIS A 57 8.13 -8.02 5.86
CA HIS A 57 8.33 -8.75 7.12
C HIS A 57 9.71 -9.42 7.19
N GLN A 58 10.13 -10.09 6.11
CA GLN A 58 11.43 -10.77 6.04
C GLN A 58 12.59 -9.76 6.01
N VAL A 59 12.40 -8.64 5.31
CA VAL A 59 13.36 -7.53 5.29
C VAL A 59 13.58 -6.97 6.70
N HIS A 60 12.50 -6.76 7.47
CA HIS A 60 12.59 -6.32 8.86
C HIS A 60 13.29 -7.34 9.76
N GLN A 61 12.98 -8.63 9.61
CA GLN A 61 13.65 -9.69 10.37
C GLN A 61 15.15 -9.74 10.09
N LEU A 62 15.54 -9.56 8.83
CA LEU A 62 16.93 -9.61 8.40
C LEU A 62 17.73 -8.39 8.85
N THR A 63 17.17 -7.20 8.75
CA THR A 63 17.87 -5.94 8.99
C THR A 63 17.73 -5.43 10.42
N GLY A 64 16.67 -5.81 11.12
CA GLY A 64 16.27 -5.24 12.41
C GLY A 64 15.82 -3.77 12.34
N LEU A 65 15.77 -3.19 11.13
CA LEU A 65 15.40 -1.81 10.90
C LEU A 65 13.88 -1.67 10.79
N ARG A 66 13.36 -0.52 11.20
CA ARG A 66 11.96 -0.13 10.91
C ARG A 66 11.85 0.30 9.45
N SER A 67 10.65 0.20 8.86
CA SER A 67 10.42 0.56 7.46
C SER A 67 11.01 1.93 7.11
N ARG A 68 10.73 2.96 7.92
CA ARG A 68 11.25 4.32 7.71
C ARG A 68 12.79 4.41 7.79
N GLU A 69 13.43 3.66 8.70
CA GLU A 69 14.89 3.61 8.84
C GLU A 69 15.54 2.83 7.70
N LEU A 70 14.85 1.79 7.24
CA LEU A 70 15.26 0.99 6.11
C LEU A 70 15.28 1.86 4.85
N MET A 71 14.19 2.58 4.58
CA MET A 71 14.04 3.40 3.39
C MET A 71 14.97 4.62 3.39
N ALA A 72 15.16 5.30 4.51
CA ALA A 72 16.14 6.39 4.62
C ALA A 72 17.58 5.94 4.32
N ARG A 73 17.84 4.63 4.39
CA ARG A 73 19.15 4.02 4.13
C ARG A 73 19.18 3.16 2.87
N TYR A 74 18.08 3.11 2.12
CA TYR A 74 17.89 2.20 0.99
C TYR A 74 18.94 2.37 -0.13
N PRO A 75 19.35 3.58 -0.54
CA PRO A 75 20.41 3.73 -1.52
C PRO A 75 21.72 3.05 -1.09
N ALA A 76 22.03 3.13 0.21
CA ALA A 76 23.20 2.47 0.79
C ALA A 76 23.01 0.94 0.94
N VAL A 77 21.75 0.45 1.01
CA VAL A 77 21.44 -0.99 1.08
C VAL A 77 21.63 -1.66 -0.26
N SER A 78 21.14 -1.04 -1.34
CA SER A 78 21.27 -1.58 -2.70
C SER A 78 22.74 -1.70 -3.13
N ASP A 79 23.60 -0.79 -2.67
CA ASP A 79 25.01 -0.73 -3.05
C ASP A 79 25.97 -1.47 -2.08
N GLY A 80 25.43 -2.17 -1.07
CA GLY A 80 26.27 -2.87 -0.08
C GLY A 80 26.93 -1.97 0.97
N LEU A 81 26.53 -0.70 1.04
CA LEU A 81 27.08 0.35 1.90
C LEU A 81 26.58 0.30 3.36
N PHE A 82 25.70 -0.64 3.67
CA PHE A 82 25.26 -0.85 5.04
C PHE A 82 26.30 -1.57 5.85
N GLY A 83 27.39 -1.19 6.23
CA GLY A 83 28.23 -1.84 7.27
C GLY A 83 28.02 -3.37 7.48
N LEU A 84 27.03 -3.95 6.80
CA LEU A 84 26.88 -5.34 6.43
C LEU A 84 27.88 -5.55 5.32
N GLY A 85 29.13 -5.88 5.66
CA GLY A 85 30.16 -6.24 4.68
C GLY A 85 29.63 -7.25 3.64
N PRO A 86 30.44 -7.84 2.76
CA PRO A 86 30.02 -8.87 1.78
C PRO A 86 29.53 -10.15 2.47
N THR A 87 28.72 -10.03 3.50
CA THR A 87 28.19 -11.04 4.40
C THR A 87 26.88 -11.60 3.86
N GLU A 88 26.53 -12.81 4.28
CA GLU A 88 25.31 -13.55 3.93
C GLU A 88 24.04 -12.70 3.92
N GLY A 89 23.89 -11.73 4.81
CA GLY A 89 22.73 -10.84 4.90
C GLY A 89 22.52 -9.92 3.70
N ALA A 90 23.59 -9.43 3.07
CA ALA A 90 23.46 -8.54 1.90
C ALA A 90 22.97 -9.31 0.66
N ALA A 91 23.39 -10.56 0.49
CA ALA A 91 22.91 -11.40 -0.61
C ALA A 91 21.42 -11.77 -0.43
N GLU A 92 21.02 -12.08 0.79
CA GLU A 92 19.62 -12.39 1.11
C GLU A 92 18.71 -11.16 0.94
N LEU A 93 19.17 -9.97 1.36
CA LEU A 93 18.44 -8.73 1.15
C LEU A 93 18.25 -8.43 -0.35
N ARG A 94 19.30 -8.55 -1.17
CA ARG A 94 19.18 -8.40 -2.63
C ARG A 94 18.19 -9.40 -3.23
N ALA A 95 18.18 -10.66 -2.74
CA ALA A 95 17.22 -11.65 -3.18
C ALA A 95 15.78 -11.31 -2.79
N LEU A 96 15.57 -10.70 -1.62
CA LEU A 96 14.26 -10.18 -1.19
C LEU A 96 13.79 -9.04 -2.08
N LEU A 97 14.70 -8.09 -2.38
CA LEU A 97 14.42 -6.95 -3.26
C LEU A 97 14.09 -7.41 -4.70
N ALA A 98 14.83 -8.38 -5.24
CA ALA A 98 14.50 -8.97 -6.55
C ALA A 98 13.13 -9.66 -6.53
N ARG A 99 12.76 -10.33 -5.43
CA ARG A 99 11.46 -10.99 -5.30
C ARG A 99 10.30 -10.00 -5.25
N HIS A 100 10.43 -8.84 -4.58
CA HIS A 100 9.34 -7.88 -4.57
C HIS A 100 9.09 -7.29 -5.96
N ALA A 101 10.14 -6.97 -6.70
CA ALA A 101 10.03 -6.45 -8.07
C ALA A 101 9.32 -7.47 -9.00
N ASP A 102 9.71 -8.75 -8.93
CA ASP A 102 9.05 -9.83 -9.67
C ASP A 102 7.58 -10.05 -9.23
N HIS A 103 7.29 -9.95 -7.93
CA HIS A 103 5.92 -10.05 -7.43
C HIS A 103 5.06 -8.88 -7.89
N GLY A 104 5.58 -7.65 -7.83
CA GLY A 104 4.93 -6.45 -8.34
C GLY A 104 4.59 -6.56 -9.82
N ALA A 105 5.57 -6.96 -10.62
CA ALA A 105 5.40 -7.16 -12.05
C ALA A 105 4.29 -8.18 -12.40
N ARG A 106 4.30 -9.35 -11.76
CA ARG A 106 3.25 -10.37 -11.95
C ARG A 106 1.87 -9.86 -11.52
N THR A 107 1.81 -9.06 -10.46
CA THR A 107 0.57 -8.46 -10.00
C THR A 107 0.03 -7.47 -11.03
N LEU A 108 0.87 -6.62 -11.61
CA LEU A 108 0.48 -5.69 -12.66
C LEU A 108 0.00 -6.40 -13.92
N GLN A 109 0.66 -7.49 -14.34
CA GLN A 109 0.19 -8.33 -15.44
C GLN A 109 -1.20 -8.93 -15.15
N ALA A 110 -1.42 -9.43 -13.94
CA ALA A 110 -2.72 -9.97 -13.52
C ALA A 110 -3.83 -8.90 -13.47
N LEU A 111 -3.48 -7.63 -13.27
CA LEU A 111 -4.38 -6.48 -13.36
C LEU A 111 -4.61 -5.99 -14.81
N GLY A 112 -3.94 -6.59 -15.80
CA GLY A 112 -4.09 -6.23 -17.22
C GLY A 112 -3.16 -5.12 -17.70
N TYR A 113 -2.18 -4.69 -16.89
CA TYR A 113 -1.14 -3.79 -17.37
C TYR A 113 -0.19 -4.51 -18.34
N GLY A 114 0.28 -3.78 -19.36
CA GLY A 114 1.11 -4.34 -20.42
C GLY A 114 2.49 -4.82 -19.97
N ASP A 115 3.15 -5.60 -20.82
CA ASP A 115 4.48 -6.19 -20.55
C ASP A 115 5.57 -5.12 -20.31
N VAL A 116 5.42 -3.92 -20.89
CA VAL A 116 6.37 -2.80 -20.69
C VAL A 116 6.32 -2.33 -19.24
N VAL A 117 5.12 -2.08 -18.70
CA VAL A 117 4.94 -1.68 -17.29
C VAL A 117 5.47 -2.76 -16.34
N ALA A 118 5.05 -4.00 -16.55
CA ALA A 118 5.50 -5.12 -15.74
C ALA A 118 7.01 -5.35 -15.82
N GLY A 119 7.58 -5.25 -17.02
CA GLY A 119 9.03 -5.38 -17.25
C GLY A 119 9.83 -4.26 -16.59
N THR A 120 9.33 -3.02 -16.64
CA THR A 120 9.94 -1.88 -15.96
C THR A 120 9.97 -2.10 -14.44
N VAL A 121 8.86 -2.53 -13.87
CA VAL A 121 8.78 -2.84 -12.42
C VAL A 121 9.65 -4.03 -12.05
N ALA A 122 9.69 -5.10 -12.87
CA ALA A 122 10.54 -6.26 -12.59
C ALA A 122 12.03 -5.92 -12.53
N SER A 123 12.46 -4.89 -13.25
CA SER A 123 13.88 -4.59 -13.47
C SER A 123 14.38 -3.29 -12.85
N HIS A 124 13.58 -2.55 -12.08
CA HIS A 124 13.99 -1.26 -11.52
C HIS A 124 15.16 -1.35 -10.51
N HIS A 125 15.46 -2.53 -9.96
CA HIS A 125 16.62 -2.79 -9.09
C HIS A 125 17.83 -3.41 -9.81
N LEU A 126 17.78 -3.58 -11.13
CA LEU A 126 18.91 -4.09 -11.89
C LEU A 126 20.01 -3.02 -12.05
N ASP A 127 21.07 -3.39 -12.70
CA ASP A 127 22.19 -2.49 -13.05
C ASP A 127 22.62 -2.67 -14.51
N ALA A 128 23.52 -1.84 -14.98
CA ALA A 128 23.99 -1.83 -16.37
C ALA A 128 24.63 -3.13 -16.85
N SER A 129 24.91 -4.09 -15.98
CA SER A 129 25.40 -5.41 -16.36
C SER A 129 24.30 -6.30 -16.95
N CYS A 130 23.02 -5.89 -16.80
CA CYS A 130 21.87 -6.65 -17.28
C CYS A 130 21.40 -6.13 -18.64
N GLU A 131 21.52 -6.94 -19.69
CA GLU A 131 21.09 -6.61 -21.06
C GLU A 131 19.58 -6.28 -21.18
N THR A 132 18.78 -6.68 -20.20
CA THR A 132 17.33 -6.45 -20.18
C THR A 132 16.92 -5.17 -19.45
N TRP A 133 17.88 -4.38 -18.97
CA TRP A 133 17.58 -3.15 -18.22
C TRP A 133 17.20 -2.00 -19.17
N SER A 134 15.90 -1.83 -19.36
CA SER A 134 15.33 -0.85 -20.28
C SER A 134 15.61 0.60 -19.82
N LEU A 135 15.52 1.55 -20.74
CA LEU A 135 15.63 2.97 -20.40
C LEU A 135 14.54 3.39 -19.39
N ALA A 136 13.31 2.88 -19.53
CA ALA A 136 12.23 3.14 -18.58
C ALA A 136 12.58 2.63 -17.17
N SER A 137 13.16 1.42 -17.06
CA SER A 137 13.61 0.89 -15.77
C SER A 137 14.74 1.71 -15.15
N GLN A 138 15.64 2.24 -15.96
CA GLN A 138 16.71 3.14 -15.51
C GLN A 138 16.15 4.46 -14.99
N VAL A 139 15.17 5.04 -15.69
CA VAL A 139 14.49 6.27 -15.27
C VAL A 139 13.80 6.07 -13.92
N VAL A 140 13.05 4.97 -13.73
CA VAL A 140 12.39 4.65 -12.45
C VAL A 140 13.43 4.43 -11.35
N ALA A 141 14.48 3.66 -11.61
CA ALA A 141 15.55 3.39 -10.63
C ALA A 141 16.28 4.67 -10.20
N LEU A 142 16.58 5.57 -11.14
CA LEU A 142 17.24 6.84 -10.86
C LEU A 142 16.32 7.80 -10.08
N ALA A 143 15.04 7.85 -10.45
CA ALA A 143 14.05 8.67 -9.76
C ALA A 143 13.82 8.18 -8.33
N ASP A 144 13.73 6.87 -8.10
CA ASP A 144 13.58 6.28 -6.76
C ASP A 144 14.81 6.57 -5.88
N LEU A 145 16.00 6.39 -6.41
CA LEU A 145 17.24 6.67 -5.69
C LEU A 145 17.34 8.15 -5.26
N LEU A 146 16.97 9.07 -6.13
CA LEU A 146 17.02 10.51 -5.85
C LEU A 146 15.90 10.93 -4.89
N GLU A 147 14.67 10.44 -5.07
CA GLU A 147 13.56 10.74 -4.17
C GLU A 147 13.86 10.22 -2.77
N THR A 148 14.21 8.95 -2.66
CA THR A 148 14.50 8.30 -1.37
C THR A 148 15.71 8.93 -0.67
N GLY A 149 16.77 9.25 -1.41
CA GLY A 149 17.97 9.88 -0.86
C GLY A 149 17.74 11.32 -0.38
N THR A 150 16.82 12.04 -1.00
CA THR A 150 16.50 13.44 -0.66
C THR A 150 15.29 13.60 0.25
N TYR A 151 14.47 12.56 0.41
CA TYR A 151 13.20 12.58 1.15
C TYR A 151 13.26 13.18 2.56
N PRO A 152 14.32 12.96 3.39
CA PRO A 152 14.35 13.51 4.74
C PRO A 152 14.47 15.05 4.80
N LEU A 153 14.69 15.69 3.64
CA LEU A 153 14.98 17.12 3.57
C LEU A 153 13.70 17.94 3.34
N ASP A 154 13.50 18.96 4.16
CA ASP A 154 12.24 19.71 4.25
C ASP A 154 12.15 20.89 3.27
N THR A 155 13.16 21.13 2.42
CA THR A 155 13.14 22.23 1.45
C THR A 155 13.64 21.78 0.08
N ALA A 156 13.05 22.37 -0.98
CA ALA A 156 13.46 22.12 -2.36
C ALA A 156 14.96 22.44 -2.58
N GLU A 157 15.47 23.50 -1.97
CA GLU A 157 16.88 23.88 -2.08
C GLU A 157 17.83 22.85 -1.42
N ALA A 158 17.46 22.32 -0.25
CA ALA A 158 18.24 21.27 0.41
C ALA A 158 18.20 19.97 -0.41
N ARG A 159 17.05 19.60 -0.96
CA ARG A 159 16.93 18.43 -1.87
C ARG A 159 17.75 18.61 -3.12
N ARG A 160 17.71 19.79 -3.74
CA ARG A 160 18.55 20.14 -4.91
C ARG A 160 20.04 19.92 -4.62
N ALA A 161 20.55 20.54 -3.55
CA ALA A 161 21.95 20.43 -3.19
C ALA A 161 22.37 18.98 -2.97
N HIS A 162 21.58 18.24 -2.19
CA HIS A 162 21.87 16.84 -1.89
C HIS A 162 21.67 15.91 -3.09
N GLY A 163 20.67 16.16 -3.95
CA GLY A 163 20.45 15.39 -5.17
C GLY A 163 21.60 15.53 -6.17
N VAL A 164 22.18 16.74 -6.29
CA VAL A 164 23.39 16.96 -7.09
C VAL A 164 24.59 16.19 -6.52
N ASP A 165 24.78 16.22 -5.19
CA ASP A 165 25.84 15.47 -4.53
C ASP A 165 25.66 13.95 -4.71
N LEU A 166 24.43 13.44 -4.51
CA LEU A 166 24.10 12.03 -4.76
C LEU A 166 24.43 11.61 -6.20
N LEU A 167 24.11 12.45 -7.18
CA LEU A 167 24.39 12.15 -8.58
C LEU A 167 25.89 12.05 -8.86
N GLN A 168 26.74 12.77 -8.11
CA GLN A 168 28.21 12.67 -8.24
C GLN A 168 28.73 11.36 -7.64
N ASP A 169 28.10 10.88 -6.56
CA ASP A 169 28.47 9.65 -5.85
C ASP A 169 27.99 8.39 -6.57
N ILE A 170 26.92 8.50 -7.40
CA ILE A 170 26.44 7.39 -8.23
C ILE A 170 27.51 7.06 -9.29
N GLU A 171 27.95 5.81 -9.34
CA GLU A 171 28.84 5.34 -10.41
C GLU A 171 28.19 5.63 -11.77
N GLN A 172 28.81 6.54 -12.55
CA GLN A 172 28.30 6.95 -13.86
C GLN A 172 28.17 5.79 -14.85
N SER A 173 28.87 4.69 -14.61
CA SER A 173 28.77 3.45 -15.39
C SER A 173 27.49 2.64 -15.14
N ARG A 174 26.71 3.02 -14.11
CA ARG A 174 25.49 2.28 -13.74
C ARG A 174 24.30 2.59 -14.64
N PHE A 175 24.22 3.80 -15.18
CA PHE A 175 23.10 4.29 -15.99
C PHE A 175 23.55 4.66 -17.39
N ASP A 176 22.58 4.72 -18.31
CA ASP A 176 22.83 5.16 -19.68
C ASP A 176 23.46 6.56 -19.70
N PRO A 177 24.58 6.76 -20.41
CA PRO A 177 25.27 8.06 -20.43
C PRO A 177 24.42 9.20 -21.00
N GLU A 178 23.55 8.92 -21.99
CA GLU A 178 22.67 9.95 -22.60
C GLU A 178 21.59 10.37 -21.60
N LEU A 179 21.03 9.42 -20.84
CA LEU A 179 20.11 9.71 -19.73
C LEU A 179 20.79 10.60 -18.69
N MET A 180 22.01 10.25 -18.27
CA MET A 180 22.73 11.00 -17.24
C MET A 180 23.09 12.42 -17.72
N GLU A 181 23.45 12.59 -18.99
CA GLU A 181 23.71 13.91 -19.58
C GLU A 181 22.45 14.79 -19.62
N ALA A 182 21.30 14.19 -19.95
CA ALA A 182 20.01 14.88 -19.99
C ALA A 182 19.48 15.29 -18.61
N VAL A 183 19.66 14.43 -17.60
CA VAL A 183 19.11 14.62 -16.25
C VAL A 183 19.94 15.60 -15.40
N ARG A 184 21.26 15.62 -15.55
CA ARG A 184 22.17 16.45 -14.75
C ARG A 184 21.78 17.93 -14.70
N PRO A 185 21.50 18.63 -15.81
CA PRO A 185 21.10 20.05 -15.78
C PRO A 185 19.78 20.28 -15.03
N LEU A 186 18.84 19.31 -15.08
CA LEU A 186 17.56 19.42 -14.37
C LEU A 186 17.75 19.41 -12.86
N LEU A 187 18.59 18.53 -12.34
CA LEU A 187 18.83 18.39 -10.90
C LEU A 187 19.47 19.65 -10.29
N GLU A 188 20.10 20.50 -11.11
CA GLU A 188 20.66 21.77 -10.69
C GLU A 188 19.62 22.88 -10.56
N THR A 189 18.37 22.66 -11.07
CA THR A 189 17.29 23.66 -11.02
C THR A 189 16.50 23.52 -9.72
N THR A 190 16.10 24.64 -9.12
CA THR A 190 15.24 24.63 -7.94
C THR A 190 13.79 24.28 -8.31
N GLU A 191 13.37 24.67 -9.52
CA GLU A 191 12.03 24.44 -10.06
C GLU A 191 11.66 22.96 -10.05
N LEU A 192 12.56 22.06 -10.49
CA LEU A 192 12.30 20.62 -10.42
C LEU A 192 11.99 20.16 -9.00
N TRP A 193 12.77 20.61 -8.03
CA TRP A 193 12.60 20.18 -6.64
C TRP A 193 11.39 20.81 -5.96
N GLU A 194 10.95 21.98 -6.43
CA GLU A 194 9.65 22.56 -6.04
C GLU A 194 8.50 21.72 -6.58
N GLU A 195 8.53 21.30 -7.87
CA GLU A 195 7.56 20.39 -8.45
C GLU A 195 7.50 19.06 -7.67
N VAL A 196 8.66 18.48 -7.34
CA VAL A 196 8.77 17.23 -6.54
C VAL A 196 8.23 17.44 -5.14
N PHE A 197 8.44 18.61 -4.52
CA PHE A 197 8.01 18.88 -3.16
C PHE A 197 6.50 19.07 -3.04
N PHE A 198 5.91 19.83 -3.96
CA PHE A 198 4.49 20.19 -3.92
C PHE A 198 3.62 19.29 -4.80
N PHE A 199 4.15 18.77 -5.90
CA PHE A 199 3.48 17.92 -6.94
C PHE A 199 2.01 18.31 -7.26
N ASP A 200 1.66 19.60 -7.09
CA ASP A 200 0.30 20.12 -7.24
C ASP A 200 -0.24 19.94 -8.66
N ASP A 201 0.63 20.01 -9.68
CA ASP A 201 0.26 19.88 -11.09
C ASP A 201 0.27 18.43 -11.60
N LEU A 202 0.76 17.47 -10.81
CA LEU A 202 0.87 16.07 -11.23
C LEU A 202 -0.48 15.46 -11.62
N GLY A 203 -1.56 15.81 -10.89
CA GLY A 203 -2.89 15.31 -11.17
C GLY A 203 -3.34 15.65 -12.59
N ALA A 204 -3.20 16.92 -13.01
CA ALA A 204 -3.57 17.38 -14.34
C ALA A 204 -2.68 16.76 -15.45
N GLU A 205 -1.38 16.59 -15.18
CA GLU A 205 -0.48 15.93 -16.13
C GLU A 205 -0.84 14.45 -16.30
N LEU A 206 -1.14 13.75 -15.21
CA LEU A 206 -1.54 12.35 -15.25
C LEU A 206 -2.89 12.16 -15.94
N ASP A 207 -3.88 13.02 -15.66
CA ASP A 207 -5.17 12.98 -16.33
C ASP A 207 -5.00 13.08 -17.84
N LEU A 208 -4.19 14.04 -18.31
CA LEU A 208 -3.90 14.21 -19.74
C LEU A 208 -3.20 12.97 -20.34
N ILE A 209 -2.22 12.43 -19.65
CA ILE A 209 -1.45 11.25 -20.08
C ILE A 209 -2.37 10.03 -20.13
N PHE A 210 -3.17 9.79 -19.08
CA PHE A 210 -4.02 8.60 -18.99
C PHE A 210 -5.24 8.67 -19.91
N GLU A 211 -5.90 9.83 -20.05
CA GLU A 211 -6.97 10.02 -21.02
C GLU A 211 -6.51 9.73 -22.45
N THR A 212 -5.27 10.14 -22.78
CA THR A 212 -4.71 9.94 -24.12
C THR A 212 -4.35 8.48 -24.39
N THR A 213 -3.90 7.74 -23.38
CA THR A 213 -3.29 6.41 -23.55
C THR A 213 -4.26 5.27 -23.29
N TYR A 214 -5.01 5.33 -22.19
CA TYR A 214 -5.84 4.22 -21.73
C TYR A 214 -7.34 4.42 -22.06
N GLY A 215 -7.69 5.58 -22.60
CA GLY A 215 -9.07 5.86 -22.99
C GLY A 215 -10.04 5.77 -21.85
N GLN A 216 -11.11 5.48 -21.63
CA GLN A 216 -12.06 5.56 -20.53
C GLN A 216 -11.86 4.48 -19.45
N TRP A 217 -11.75 4.94 -18.19
CA TRP A 217 -12.20 4.38 -16.89
C TRP A 217 -12.10 2.86 -16.65
N ILE A 218 -11.51 2.51 -15.52
CA ILE A 218 -11.56 1.17 -14.92
C ILE A 218 -13.02 0.80 -14.72
N GLU A 219 -13.53 -0.19 -15.46
CA GLU A 219 -14.84 -0.79 -15.22
C GLU A 219 -14.89 -1.38 -13.80
N PHE A 220 -16.10 -1.62 -13.26
CA PHE A 220 -16.31 -2.16 -11.91
C PHE A 220 -15.48 -3.43 -11.62
N GLU A 221 -15.37 -4.34 -12.60
CA GLU A 221 -14.54 -5.54 -12.48
C GLU A 221 -13.04 -5.20 -12.33
N GLY A 222 -12.56 -4.16 -13.01
CA GLY A 222 -11.21 -3.65 -12.84
C GLY A 222 -10.99 -3.06 -11.46
N LEU A 223 -11.95 -2.32 -10.90
CA LEU A 223 -11.88 -1.77 -9.55
C LEU A 223 -11.75 -2.88 -8.51
N GLU A 224 -12.61 -3.90 -8.55
CA GLU A 224 -12.54 -5.03 -7.62
C GLU A 224 -11.16 -5.70 -7.66
N ALA A 225 -10.60 -5.92 -8.85
CA ALA A 225 -9.28 -6.54 -9.00
C ALA A 225 -8.19 -5.72 -8.28
N HIS A 226 -8.20 -4.39 -8.41
CA HIS A 226 -7.26 -3.51 -7.71
C HIS A 226 -7.45 -3.52 -6.19
N LEU A 227 -8.70 -3.50 -5.71
CA LEU A 227 -8.99 -3.58 -4.27
C LEU A 227 -8.58 -4.94 -3.68
N ARG A 228 -8.70 -6.02 -4.45
CA ARG A 228 -8.21 -7.35 -4.04
C ARG A 228 -6.68 -7.38 -3.88
N VAL A 229 -5.95 -6.67 -4.74
CA VAL A 229 -4.48 -6.54 -4.59
C VAL A 229 -4.13 -5.77 -3.33
N LEU A 230 -4.84 -4.66 -3.02
CA LEU A 230 -4.66 -3.94 -1.75
C LEU A 230 -4.95 -4.85 -0.54
N ALA A 231 -6.04 -5.61 -0.58
CA ALA A 231 -6.38 -6.57 0.46
C ALA A 231 -5.29 -7.64 0.64
N GLN A 232 -4.73 -8.15 -0.46
CA GLN A 232 -3.61 -9.09 -0.41
C GLN A 232 -2.35 -8.47 0.22
N ALA A 233 -2.04 -7.20 -0.08
CA ALA A 233 -0.93 -6.48 0.53
C ALA A 233 -1.11 -6.35 2.05
N VAL A 234 -2.33 -6.01 2.52
CA VAL A 234 -2.67 -5.97 3.95
C VAL A 234 -2.48 -7.34 4.60
N ASP A 235 -3.00 -8.39 3.98
CA ASP A 235 -2.94 -9.74 4.51
C ASP A 235 -1.53 -10.33 4.48
N ALA A 236 -0.66 -9.86 3.57
CA ALA A 236 0.74 -10.28 3.48
C ALA A 236 1.66 -9.62 4.53
N GLN A 237 1.23 -8.52 5.14
CA GLN A 237 2.04 -7.75 6.07
C GLN A 237 2.51 -8.57 7.29
N THR A 238 1.66 -9.47 7.78
CA THR A 238 2.00 -10.38 8.88
C THR A 238 1.48 -11.81 8.63
N PRO A 239 2.18 -12.85 9.11
CA PRO A 239 1.71 -14.24 8.98
C PRO A 239 0.34 -14.47 9.62
N PHE A 240 -0.01 -13.67 10.64
CA PHE A 240 -1.26 -13.77 11.39
C PHE A 240 -2.47 -13.13 10.68
N ALA A 241 -2.22 -12.40 9.59
CA ALA A 241 -3.27 -11.76 8.78
C ALA A 241 -3.56 -12.50 7.48
N SER A 242 -2.82 -13.57 7.16
CA SER A 242 -2.96 -14.30 5.89
C SER A 242 -4.40 -14.72 5.61
N GLY A 243 -4.99 -14.21 4.52
CA GLY A 243 -6.36 -14.49 4.10
C GLY A 243 -7.47 -13.86 4.95
N HIS A 244 -7.11 -13.05 5.96
CA HIS A 244 -8.07 -12.46 6.90
C HIS A 244 -9.10 -11.58 6.18
N THR A 245 -8.67 -10.68 5.31
CA THR A 245 -9.56 -9.76 4.60
C THR A 245 -10.58 -10.51 3.75
N PHE A 246 -10.17 -11.58 3.07
CA PHE A 246 -11.07 -12.37 2.23
C PHE A 246 -12.05 -13.20 3.07
N GLU A 247 -11.65 -13.72 4.22
CA GLU A 247 -12.55 -14.40 5.15
C GLU A 247 -13.59 -13.44 5.73
N VAL A 248 -13.19 -12.22 6.11
CA VAL A 248 -14.11 -11.15 6.53
C VAL A 248 -15.09 -10.82 5.41
N SER A 249 -14.62 -10.64 4.19
CA SER A 249 -15.45 -10.33 3.03
C SER A 249 -16.51 -11.44 2.78
N ARG A 250 -16.06 -12.70 2.78
CA ARG A 250 -16.95 -13.85 2.58
C ARG A 250 -18.01 -13.95 3.66
N LEU A 251 -17.63 -13.77 4.93
CA LEU A 251 -18.56 -13.82 6.05
C LEU A 251 -19.54 -12.65 6.02
N SER A 252 -19.05 -11.43 5.76
CA SER A 252 -19.87 -10.22 5.68
C SER A 252 -20.94 -10.35 4.60
N ARG A 253 -20.58 -10.87 3.42
CA ARG A 253 -21.54 -11.11 2.34
C ARG A 253 -22.66 -12.07 2.76
N ARG A 254 -22.32 -13.21 3.41
CA ARG A 254 -23.32 -14.17 3.91
C ARG A 254 -24.24 -13.56 4.96
N ILE A 255 -23.68 -12.71 5.85
CA ILE A 255 -24.49 -11.97 6.84
C ILE A 255 -25.43 -10.99 6.10
N GLY A 256 -24.91 -10.21 5.14
CA GLY A 256 -25.68 -9.27 4.33
C GLY A 256 -26.85 -9.96 3.58
N GLU A 257 -26.57 -11.09 2.93
CA GLU A 257 -27.60 -11.90 2.26
C GLU A 257 -28.67 -12.38 3.26
N ARG A 258 -28.27 -12.76 4.46
CA ARG A 258 -29.20 -13.25 5.52
C ARG A 258 -30.09 -12.15 6.08
N ILE A 259 -29.60 -10.91 6.19
CA ILE A 259 -30.42 -9.78 6.63
C ILE A 259 -31.23 -9.15 5.50
N GLY A 260 -31.04 -9.61 4.26
CA GLY A 260 -31.81 -9.19 3.09
C GLY A 260 -31.33 -7.90 2.44
N LEU A 261 -30.02 -7.68 2.41
CA LEU A 261 -29.45 -6.56 1.63
C LEU A 261 -29.70 -6.77 0.14
N GLU A 262 -29.99 -5.67 -0.54
CA GLU A 262 -30.14 -5.66 -2.00
C GLU A 262 -28.78 -5.94 -2.70
N PRO A 263 -28.78 -6.44 -3.94
CA PRO A 263 -27.53 -6.77 -4.66
C PRO A 263 -26.51 -5.64 -4.73
N GLU A 264 -26.97 -4.39 -4.85
CA GLU A 264 -26.12 -3.20 -4.88
C GLU A 264 -25.40 -3.02 -3.53
N ASP A 265 -26.13 -3.12 -2.41
CA ASP A 265 -25.56 -3.02 -1.06
C ASP A 265 -24.62 -4.21 -0.74
N LEU A 266 -24.91 -5.40 -1.27
CA LEU A 266 -24.01 -6.57 -1.16
C LEU A 266 -22.69 -6.33 -1.91
N ASN A 267 -22.72 -5.68 -3.07
CA ASN A 267 -21.52 -5.31 -3.80
C ASN A 267 -20.73 -4.22 -3.05
N ARG A 268 -21.41 -3.20 -2.52
CA ARG A 268 -20.78 -2.18 -1.66
C ARG A 268 -20.13 -2.80 -0.43
N LEU A 269 -20.84 -3.70 0.25
CA LEU A 269 -20.32 -4.44 1.41
C LEU A 269 -19.07 -5.24 1.05
N HIS A 270 -19.08 -5.92 -0.11
CA HIS A 270 -17.92 -6.65 -0.60
C HIS A 270 -16.71 -5.73 -0.81
N LEU A 271 -16.86 -4.62 -1.54
CA LEU A 271 -15.78 -3.68 -1.79
C LEU A 271 -15.29 -3.02 -0.50
N ALA A 272 -16.20 -2.59 0.39
CA ALA A 272 -15.86 -2.03 1.70
C ALA A 272 -15.05 -3.03 2.55
N SER A 273 -15.40 -4.32 2.46
CA SER A 273 -14.64 -5.36 3.16
C SER A 273 -13.21 -5.53 2.66
N LEU A 274 -12.94 -5.27 1.37
CA LEU A 274 -11.58 -5.29 0.84
C LEU A 274 -10.74 -4.10 1.30
N LEU A 275 -11.38 -2.98 1.62
CA LEU A 275 -10.73 -1.73 2.02
C LEU A 275 -10.51 -1.58 3.53
N HIS A 276 -11.29 -2.28 4.37
CA HIS A 276 -11.36 -2.01 5.81
C HIS A 276 -10.01 -2.04 6.53
N GLY A 277 -9.06 -2.84 6.02
CA GLY A 277 -7.74 -3.04 6.61
C GLY A 277 -6.60 -2.20 6.03
N VAL A 278 -6.84 -1.41 4.96
CA VAL A 278 -5.76 -0.74 4.20
C VAL A 278 -4.86 0.13 5.07
N GLY A 279 -5.41 0.91 6.00
CA GLY A 279 -4.62 1.76 6.90
C GLY A 279 -3.69 1.00 7.85
N ARG A 280 -3.87 -0.32 8.01
CA ARG A 280 -2.92 -1.14 8.79
C ARG A 280 -1.54 -1.19 8.15
N LEU A 281 -1.45 -0.98 6.83
CA LEU A 281 -0.17 -0.87 6.12
C LEU A 281 0.72 0.24 6.70
N GLY A 282 0.12 1.32 7.22
CA GLY A 282 0.83 2.43 7.87
C GLY A 282 1.20 2.19 9.33
N LEU A 283 0.86 1.04 9.92
CA LEU A 283 1.22 0.72 11.29
C LEU A 283 2.56 -0.02 11.36
N PRO A 284 3.40 0.27 12.38
CA PRO A 284 4.63 -0.49 12.60
C PRO A 284 4.36 -1.98 12.75
N ILE A 285 5.08 -2.81 12.02
CA ILE A 285 4.91 -4.27 12.07
C ILE A 285 5.14 -4.83 13.49
N GLN A 286 6.04 -4.21 14.25
CA GLN A 286 6.31 -4.59 15.65
C GLN A 286 5.08 -4.42 16.53
N LEU A 287 4.19 -3.45 16.21
CA LEU A 287 2.92 -3.28 16.90
C LEU A 287 1.94 -4.41 16.55
N LEU A 288 1.87 -4.76 15.27
CA LEU A 288 0.95 -5.80 14.75
C LEU A 288 1.35 -7.21 15.21
N GLU A 289 2.64 -7.46 15.43
CA GLU A 289 3.21 -8.74 15.84
C GLU A 289 3.54 -8.83 17.32
N LYS A 290 3.15 -7.84 18.12
CA LYS A 290 3.43 -7.84 19.54
C LYS A 290 2.78 -9.03 20.25
N GLY A 291 3.60 -9.87 20.89
CA GLY A 291 3.14 -11.08 21.60
C GLY A 291 2.53 -10.83 23.00
N GLY A 292 2.37 -9.57 23.40
CA GLY A 292 1.82 -9.18 24.70
C GLY A 292 0.76 -8.10 24.61
N GLY A 293 0.33 -7.56 25.74
CA GLY A 293 -0.58 -6.43 25.80
C GLY A 293 0.04 -5.17 25.21
N LEU A 294 -0.79 -4.34 24.56
CA LEU A 294 -0.36 -3.02 24.07
C LEU A 294 -0.25 -2.05 25.25
N THR A 295 0.73 -1.15 25.19
CA THR A 295 0.76 0.03 26.06
C THR A 295 -0.33 1.01 25.64
N GLU A 296 -0.59 2.04 26.45
CA GLU A 296 -1.58 3.08 26.12
C GLU A 296 -1.23 3.80 24.82
N ASP A 297 0.04 4.18 24.64
CA ASP A 297 0.53 4.83 23.42
C ASP A 297 0.39 3.92 22.18
N GLU A 298 0.74 2.65 22.30
CA GLU A 298 0.57 1.68 21.23
C GLU A 298 -0.90 1.45 20.87
N PHE A 299 -1.78 1.47 21.88
CA PHE A 299 -3.22 1.36 21.68
C PHE A 299 -3.76 2.59 20.96
N CYS A 300 -3.34 3.80 21.36
CA CYS A 300 -3.66 5.03 20.64
C CYS A 300 -3.18 4.99 19.20
N LEU A 301 -1.95 4.51 18.95
CA LEU A 301 -1.43 4.37 17.59
C LEU A 301 -2.25 3.36 16.77
N LEU A 302 -2.60 2.20 17.35
CA LEU A 302 -3.47 1.22 16.67
C LEU A 302 -4.81 1.86 16.26
N HIS A 303 -5.38 2.73 17.07
CA HIS A 303 -6.66 3.38 16.79
C HIS A 303 -6.64 4.36 15.61
N THR A 304 -5.47 4.73 15.11
CA THR A 304 -5.35 5.67 13.98
C THR A 304 -5.61 5.02 12.62
N TYR A 305 -5.50 3.69 12.48
CA TYR A 305 -5.48 3.07 11.17
C TYR A 305 -6.76 3.27 10.32
N PRO A 306 -7.99 3.40 10.87
CA PRO A 306 -9.14 3.73 10.03
C PRO A 306 -9.03 5.14 9.42
N ASN A 307 -8.41 6.10 10.12
CA ASN A 307 -8.13 7.41 9.55
C ASN A 307 -7.04 7.33 8.47
N ILE A 308 -5.99 6.53 8.69
CA ILE A 308 -4.97 6.26 7.66
C ILE A 308 -5.62 5.65 6.40
N THR A 309 -6.65 4.78 6.55
CA THR A 309 -7.43 4.28 5.40
C THR A 309 -8.08 5.43 4.63
N ARG A 310 -8.73 6.36 5.34
CA ARG A 310 -9.37 7.55 4.71
C ARG A 310 -8.35 8.41 3.99
N ASP A 311 -7.24 8.74 4.65
CA ASP A 311 -6.20 9.62 4.11
C ASP A 311 -5.55 9.01 2.85
N ALA A 312 -5.21 7.72 2.90
CA ALA A 312 -4.61 6.99 1.78
C ALA A 312 -5.54 6.85 0.56
N LEU A 313 -6.86 6.86 0.78
CA LEU A 313 -7.86 6.70 -0.28
C LEU A 313 -8.60 8.02 -0.60
N ALA A 314 -8.24 9.13 0.05
CA ALA A 314 -8.86 10.44 -0.14
C ALA A 314 -8.86 10.93 -1.61
N PRO A 315 -7.83 10.67 -2.43
CA PRO A 315 -7.85 11.05 -3.84
C PRO A 315 -8.93 10.36 -4.67
N LEU A 316 -9.48 9.24 -4.21
CA LEU A 316 -10.53 8.48 -4.90
C LEU A 316 -11.91 9.05 -4.57
N ALA A 317 -12.22 10.22 -5.12
CA ALA A 317 -13.44 10.97 -4.80
C ALA A 317 -14.73 10.13 -5.01
N ASP A 318 -14.78 9.30 -6.04
CA ASP A 318 -15.92 8.44 -6.36
C ASP A 318 -16.12 7.28 -5.37
N LEU A 319 -15.08 6.94 -4.59
CA LEU A 319 -15.13 5.90 -3.57
C LEU A 319 -15.30 6.45 -2.15
N ARG A 320 -15.47 7.75 -1.97
CA ARG A 320 -15.52 8.40 -0.66
C ARG A 320 -16.50 7.74 0.31
N ASP A 321 -17.74 7.50 -0.14
CA ASP A 321 -18.76 6.89 0.70
C ASP A 321 -18.40 5.45 1.09
N LEU A 322 -17.81 4.70 0.15
CA LEU A 322 -17.35 3.34 0.37
C LEU A 322 -16.21 3.28 1.38
N VAL A 323 -15.24 4.21 1.26
CA VAL A 323 -14.11 4.35 2.19
C VAL A 323 -14.59 4.73 3.59
N GLU A 324 -15.60 5.61 3.66
CA GLU A 324 -16.22 6.00 4.92
C GLU A 324 -16.89 4.80 5.60
N GLU A 325 -17.70 4.04 4.88
CA GLU A 325 -18.34 2.81 5.38
C GLU A 325 -17.31 1.79 5.87
N ALA A 326 -16.24 1.55 5.08
CA ALA A 326 -15.14 0.66 5.44
C ALA A 326 -14.43 1.09 6.72
N SER A 327 -14.26 2.40 6.92
CA SER A 327 -13.54 2.97 8.06
C SER A 327 -14.32 2.91 9.38
N THR A 328 -15.64 2.61 9.33
CA THR A 328 -16.48 2.51 10.54
C THR A 328 -16.52 1.12 11.18
N HIS A 329 -15.81 0.14 10.63
CA HIS A 329 -15.84 -1.25 11.15
C HIS A 329 -15.30 -1.41 12.59
N ARG A 330 -14.62 -0.40 13.13
CA ARG A 330 -14.15 -0.37 14.52
C ARG A 330 -15.06 0.43 15.45
N GLU A 331 -16.09 1.07 14.92
CA GLU A 331 -17.12 1.69 15.74
C GLU A 331 -17.96 0.65 16.46
N LYS A 332 -18.56 1.04 17.60
CA LYS A 332 -19.39 0.18 18.43
C LYS A 332 -20.71 0.88 18.74
N LEU A 333 -21.81 0.12 18.82
CA LEU A 333 -23.14 0.71 19.02
C LEU A 333 -23.25 1.58 20.25
N ASP A 334 -22.51 1.27 21.32
CA ASP A 334 -22.48 2.06 22.57
C ASP A 334 -21.56 3.28 22.51
N GLY A 335 -20.92 3.56 21.39
CA GLY A 335 -19.97 4.68 21.21
C GLY A 335 -18.58 4.43 21.80
N SER A 336 -18.28 3.22 22.27
CA SER A 336 -16.95 2.86 22.79
C SER A 336 -15.91 2.54 21.69
N GLY A 337 -16.34 2.58 20.44
CA GLY A 337 -15.50 2.32 19.27
C GLY A 337 -14.62 3.49 18.86
N TYR A 338 -13.96 3.36 17.73
CA TYR A 338 -13.08 4.35 17.13
C TYR A 338 -13.18 4.32 15.61
N PRO A 339 -12.74 5.36 14.88
CA PRO A 339 -11.99 6.54 15.31
C PRO A 339 -12.84 7.70 15.84
N GLU A 340 -14.15 7.73 15.60
CA GLU A 340 -15.03 8.88 15.85
C GLU A 340 -15.99 8.67 17.04
N ALA A 341 -15.96 7.48 17.66
CA ALA A 341 -16.88 7.11 18.73
C ALA A 341 -18.36 7.22 18.30
N ARG A 342 -18.66 6.86 17.06
CA ARG A 342 -20.04 6.82 16.54
C ARG A 342 -20.85 5.79 17.30
N SER A 343 -22.14 6.08 17.47
CA SER A 343 -23.06 5.18 18.20
C SER A 343 -24.35 4.94 17.43
N GLY A 344 -25.01 3.83 17.72
CA GLY A 344 -26.32 3.51 17.20
C GLY A 344 -26.45 3.72 15.68
N ASP A 345 -27.46 4.49 15.28
CA ASP A 345 -27.76 4.75 13.86
C ASP A 345 -26.71 5.62 13.15
N GLY A 346 -25.76 6.21 13.87
CA GLY A 346 -24.62 6.91 13.27
C GLY A 346 -23.60 5.96 12.62
N ILE A 347 -23.73 4.65 12.82
CA ILE A 347 -22.88 3.64 12.16
C ILE A 347 -23.65 3.03 10.98
N PRO A 348 -23.17 3.16 9.73
CA PRO A 348 -23.80 2.54 8.56
C PRO A 348 -23.96 1.02 8.73
N ILE A 349 -24.97 0.42 8.12
CA ILE A 349 -25.21 -1.03 8.20
C ILE A 349 -24.00 -1.84 7.72
N ILE A 350 -23.31 -1.37 6.69
CA ILE A 350 -22.06 -1.98 6.19
C ILE A 350 -21.00 -2.02 7.29
N GLY A 351 -20.77 -0.90 7.99
CA GLY A 351 -19.85 -0.85 9.13
C GLY A 351 -20.22 -1.78 10.28
N ARG A 352 -21.53 -1.89 10.60
CA ARG A 352 -22.03 -2.81 11.64
C ARG A 352 -21.77 -4.27 11.27
N ILE A 353 -22.00 -4.65 10.00
CA ILE A 353 -21.72 -6.00 9.50
C ILE A 353 -20.23 -6.29 9.56
N LEU A 354 -19.41 -5.38 9.03
CA LEU A 354 -17.94 -5.51 9.06
C LEU A 354 -17.41 -5.62 10.49
N SER A 355 -17.96 -4.83 11.44
CA SER A 355 -17.55 -4.87 12.85
C SER A 355 -17.72 -6.26 13.48
N ALA A 356 -18.85 -6.91 13.22
CA ALA A 356 -19.13 -8.24 13.76
C ALA A 356 -18.31 -9.32 13.03
N ALA A 357 -18.24 -9.25 11.70
CA ALA A 357 -17.52 -10.23 10.88
C ALA A 357 -16.00 -10.19 11.15
N ASP A 358 -15.38 -9.00 11.17
CA ASP A 358 -13.96 -8.84 11.47
C ASP A 358 -13.62 -9.33 12.88
N THR A 359 -14.46 -8.99 13.88
CA THR A 359 -14.27 -9.48 15.24
C THR A 359 -14.36 -11.00 15.31
N PHE A 360 -15.35 -11.61 14.66
CA PHE A 360 -15.53 -13.06 14.66
C PHE A 360 -14.33 -13.76 13.97
N ILE A 361 -13.91 -13.32 12.78
CA ILE A 361 -12.76 -13.89 12.07
C ILE A 361 -11.48 -13.68 12.88
N ALA A 362 -11.28 -12.50 13.48
CA ALA A 362 -10.14 -12.25 14.35
C ALA A 362 -10.10 -13.20 15.57
N LEU A 363 -11.25 -13.56 16.13
CA LEU A 363 -11.34 -14.50 17.26
C LEU A 363 -10.97 -15.93 16.88
N ILE A 364 -11.31 -16.38 15.68
CA ILE A 364 -11.04 -17.75 15.19
C ILE A 364 -9.69 -17.88 14.47
N SER A 365 -8.91 -16.80 14.37
CA SER A 365 -7.55 -16.80 13.81
C SER A 365 -6.51 -16.76 14.92
N ASP A 366 -5.34 -17.34 14.67
CA ASP A 366 -4.18 -17.19 15.55
C ASP A 366 -3.73 -15.72 15.56
N ARG A 367 -3.30 -15.26 16.73
CA ARG A 367 -2.76 -13.92 16.93
C ARG A 367 -1.44 -14.02 17.70
N PRO A 368 -0.53 -13.04 17.58
CA PRO A 368 0.77 -13.10 18.25
C PRO A 368 0.67 -13.37 19.77
N TYR A 369 -0.41 -12.89 20.39
CA TYR A 369 -0.64 -12.93 21.84
C TYR A 369 -1.64 -14.03 22.29
N ARG A 370 -2.25 -14.80 21.37
CA ARG A 370 -3.15 -15.89 21.69
C ARG A 370 -3.41 -16.85 20.50
N PRO A 371 -3.64 -18.15 20.75
CA PRO A 371 -4.13 -19.05 19.73
C PRO A 371 -5.59 -18.73 19.34
N ALA A 372 -6.02 -19.29 18.19
CA ALA A 372 -7.40 -19.23 17.71
C ALA A 372 -8.40 -19.83 18.74
N TYR A 373 -9.55 -19.18 18.91
CA TYR A 373 -10.65 -19.79 19.65
C TYR A 373 -11.43 -20.77 18.78
N ALA A 374 -12.07 -21.76 19.42
CA ALA A 374 -13.07 -22.58 18.75
C ALA A 374 -14.19 -21.66 18.21
N ARG A 375 -14.71 -21.95 17.02
CA ARG A 375 -15.77 -21.16 16.37
C ARG A 375 -16.99 -20.92 17.25
N SER A 376 -17.41 -21.96 18.01
CA SER A 376 -18.53 -21.85 18.96
C SER A 376 -18.25 -20.85 20.08
N ARG A 377 -17.01 -20.80 20.59
CA ARG A 377 -16.61 -19.83 21.60
C ARG A 377 -16.59 -18.43 21.04
N ALA A 378 -16.06 -18.24 19.83
CA ALA A 378 -16.04 -16.96 19.15
C ALA A 378 -17.47 -16.41 18.94
N LEU A 379 -18.40 -17.27 18.49
CA LEU A 379 -19.81 -16.90 18.35
C LEU A 379 -20.41 -16.47 19.70
N ALA A 380 -20.17 -17.23 20.75
CA ALA A 380 -20.70 -16.91 22.09
C ALA A 380 -20.16 -15.55 22.61
N ILE A 381 -18.89 -15.21 22.30
CA ILE A 381 -18.29 -13.89 22.62
C ILE A 381 -19.02 -12.77 21.89
N VAL A 382 -19.20 -12.90 20.56
CA VAL A 382 -19.89 -11.87 19.78
C VAL A 382 -21.34 -11.70 20.21
N GLN A 383 -22.06 -12.81 20.49
CA GLN A 383 -23.44 -12.77 20.94
C GLN A 383 -23.61 -12.17 22.33
N ALA A 384 -22.68 -12.41 23.25
CA ALA A 384 -22.71 -11.80 24.59
C ALA A 384 -22.69 -10.29 24.56
N GLU A 385 -22.16 -9.70 23.47
CA GLU A 385 -22.08 -8.27 23.23
C GLU A 385 -23.12 -7.73 22.22
N SER A 386 -24.11 -8.58 21.87
CA SER A 386 -25.23 -8.20 21.01
C SER A 386 -26.04 -7.06 21.64
N ALA A 387 -26.51 -6.14 20.82
CA ALA A 387 -27.24 -4.93 21.21
C ALA A 387 -26.45 -3.93 22.08
N ARG A 388 -25.21 -4.25 22.48
CA ARG A 388 -24.32 -3.35 23.19
C ARG A 388 -23.18 -2.89 22.28
N LEU A 389 -22.33 -3.79 21.81
CA LEU A 389 -21.23 -3.49 20.89
C LEU A 389 -21.60 -3.78 19.44
N PHE A 390 -22.40 -4.81 19.19
CA PHE A 390 -22.79 -5.28 17.88
C PHE A 390 -24.30 -5.17 17.67
N ASP A 391 -24.69 -4.95 16.42
CA ASP A 391 -26.10 -4.91 16.03
C ASP A 391 -26.76 -6.29 16.22
N GLY A 392 -27.91 -6.32 16.88
CA GLY A 392 -28.65 -7.55 17.16
C GLY A 392 -29.07 -8.30 15.90
N LEU A 393 -29.54 -7.58 14.87
CA LEU A 393 -29.88 -8.16 13.58
C LEU A 393 -28.66 -8.84 12.92
N VAL A 394 -27.49 -8.20 13.02
CA VAL A 394 -26.23 -8.70 12.46
C VAL A 394 -25.74 -9.94 13.24
N THR A 395 -25.83 -9.93 14.57
CA THR A 395 -25.41 -11.07 15.40
C THR A 395 -26.33 -12.29 15.23
N ASP A 396 -27.64 -12.09 15.07
CA ASP A 396 -28.60 -13.15 14.76
C ASP A 396 -28.35 -13.76 13.38
N ALA A 397 -28.04 -12.93 12.39
CA ALA A 397 -27.65 -13.38 11.06
C ALA A 397 -26.32 -14.15 11.07
N LEU A 398 -25.32 -13.69 11.84
CA LEU A 398 -24.06 -14.41 12.04
C LEU A 398 -24.30 -15.81 12.65
N GLU A 399 -25.15 -15.92 13.67
CA GLU A 399 -25.50 -17.20 14.26
C GLU A 399 -26.19 -18.14 13.25
N SER A 400 -27.11 -17.60 12.44
CA SER A 400 -27.75 -18.35 11.38
C SER A 400 -26.76 -18.89 10.36
N VAL A 401 -25.85 -18.03 9.88
CA VAL A 401 -24.77 -18.40 8.96
C VAL A 401 -23.85 -19.47 9.58
N TYR A 402 -23.52 -19.32 10.86
CA TYR A 402 -22.72 -20.33 11.58
C TYR A 402 -23.39 -21.71 11.63
N ARG A 403 -24.70 -21.76 11.89
CA ARG A 403 -25.48 -23.03 11.95
C ARG A 403 -25.58 -23.73 10.59
N GLU A 404 -25.47 -23.00 9.48
CA GLU A 404 -25.50 -23.56 8.13
C GLU A 404 -24.14 -24.14 7.69
N GLY A 405 -23.13 -24.03 8.51
CA GLY A 405 -21.78 -24.50 8.22
C GLY A 405 -20.89 -23.38 7.63
N LEU A 406 -20.24 -22.68 8.50
CA LEU A 406 -19.25 -21.66 8.19
C LEU A 406 -17.91 -22.31 7.84
#